data_6348a6f6c08ceef9d3fb862daa9c3ad1
#
_entry.id   6348a6f6c08ceef9d3fb862daa9c3ad1
#
_cell.length_a   1.000
_cell.length_b   1.000
_cell.length_c   1.000
_cell.angle_alpha   90.00
_cell.angle_beta   90.00
_cell.angle_gamma   90.00
#
_symmetry.space_group_name_H-M   'P 1'
#
loop_
_entity.id
_entity.type
_entity.pdbx_description
1 polymer ?
#
loop_
_entity_poly.entity_id
_entity_poly.type
_entity_poly.pdbx_seq_one_letter_code
_entity_poly.pdbx_strand_id
1 'polypeptide(L)'
;MKLTIPIPPKPQSRPRFDSRNKRAYEKRDMTNYKKTVSYYAMASKLKRIEKGPIMADICFYIYPPQYILRVKKNRNLLEKEVLYCDKKPDLDNFFKAITDAVNGILYKDDGQIAAIVCRKVYSLNPRTELEITELRDEK
;
A
#
# COMPACT_ATOMS: atom_id res chain seq x y z
N MET A 1 12.48 6.85 6.72
CA MET A 1 11.10 7.30 7.00
C MET A 1 10.17 6.09 6.95
N LYS A 2 9.56 5.76 8.07
CA LYS A 2 8.66 4.58 8.18
C LYS A 2 7.26 5.00 8.60
N LEU A 3 6.26 4.38 8.02
CA LEU A 3 4.86 4.64 8.33
C LEU A 3 4.08 3.34 8.33
N THR A 4 3.25 3.12 9.35
CA THR A 4 2.32 2.00 9.41
C THR A 4 0.90 2.53 9.27
N ILE A 5 0.14 1.95 8.33
CA ILE A 5 -1.28 2.25 8.14
C ILE A 5 -2.06 1.07 8.72
N PRO A 6 -2.69 1.22 9.90
CA PRO A 6 -3.26 0.10 10.65
C PRO A 6 -4.67 -0.29 10.19
N ILE A 7 -4.88 -0.37 8.89
CA ILE A 7 -6.12 -0.84 8.29
C ILE A 7 -5.81 -1.86 7.19
N PRO A 8 -6.75 -2.76 6.85
CA PRO A 8 -6.52 -3.72 5.80
C PRO A 8 -6.17 -3.04 4.48
N PRO A 9 -5.16 -3.56 3.74
CA PRO A 9 -4.84 -3.03 2.42
C PRO A 9 -6.03 -3.16 1.48
N LYS A 10 -6.15 -2.21 0.56
CA LYS A 10 -7.20 -2.24 -0.45
C LYS A 10 -6.61 -2.00 -1.83
N PRO A 11 -6.92 -2.85 -2.81
CA PRO A 11 -6.36 -2.69 -4.15
C PRO A 11 -7.14 -1.65 -4.94
N GLN A 12 -6.41 -0.90 -5.77
CA GLN A 12 -7.01 0.02 -6.73
C GLN A 12 -7.80 -0.80 -7.75
N SER A 13 -9.07 -0.47 -7.92
CA SER A 13 -9.87 -1.03 -9.01
C SER A 13 -9.81 -0.07 -10.20
N ARG A 14 -10.14 -0.60 -11.39
CA ARG A 14 -10.27 0.26 -12.56
C ARG A 14 -11.39 1.27 -12.31
N PRO A 15 -11.20 2.55 -12.66
CA PRO A 15 -12.29 3.53 -12.58
C PRO A 15 -13.46 3.06 -13.42
N ARG A 16 -14.69 3.24 -12.88
CA ARG A 16 -15.89 2.95 -13.65
C ARG A 16 -16.17 4.10 -14.61
N PHE A 17 -16.59 3.75 -15.81
CA PHE A 17 -16.99 4.73 -16.80
C PHE A 17 -18.52 4.89 -16.75
N ASP A 18 -18.98 6.13 -16.52
CA ASP A 18 -20.40 6.44 -16.57
C ASP A 18 -20.77 6.82 -18.00
N SER A 19 -21.51 5.93 -18.67
CA SER A 19 -21.92 6.13 -20.06
C SER A 19 -22.83 7.34 -20.25
N ARG A 20 -23.58 7.73 -19.22
CA ARG A 20 -24.46 8.91 -19.27
C ARG A 20 -23.66 10.21 -19.27
N ASN A 21 -22.67 10.29 -18.41
CA ASN A 21 -21.85 11.47 -18.23
C ASN A 21 -20.50 11.39 -18.94
N LYS A 22 -20.19 10.25 -19.56
CA LYS A 22 -18.92 9.99 -20.26
C LYS A 22 -17.71 10.29 -19.38
N ARG A 23 -17.78 9.90 -18.09
CA ARG A 23 -16.71 10.10 -17.13
C ARG A 23 -16.33 8.80 -16.45
N ALA A 24 -15.02 8.66 -16.17
CA ALA A 24 -14.51 7.63 -15.28
C ALA A 24 -14.61 8.14 -13.85
N TYR A 25 -14.95 7.26 -12.89
CA TYR A 25 -15.00 7.62 -11.48
C TYR A 25 -14.50 6.47 -10.60
N GLU A 26 -13.95 6.81 -9.44
CA GLU A 26 -13.58 5.83 -8.42
C GLU A 26 -14.79 5.42 -7.60
N LYS A 27 -14.76 4.18 -7.10
CA LYS A 27 -15.74 3.73 -6.13
C LYS A 27 -15.55 4.48 -4.82
N ARG A 28 -16.68 4.74 -4.14
CA ARG A 28 -16.67 5.46 -2.86
C ARG A 28 -15.77 4.79 -1.82
N ASP A 29 -15.76 3.46 -1.75
CA ASP A 29 -14.94 2.74 -0.79
C ASP A 29 -13.44 2.96 -1.03
N MET A 30 -13.01 3.06 -2.27
CA MET A 30 -11.61 3.38 -2.59
C MET A 30 -11.27 4.82 -2.20
N THR A 31 -12.17 5.74 -2.48
CA THR A 31 -12.00 7.15 -2.07
C THR A 31 -11.87 7.26 -0.56
N ASN A 32 -12.70 6.53 0.19
CA ASN A 32 -12.66 6.52 1.66
C ASN A 32 -11.36 5.89 2.18
N TYR A 33 -10.91 4.82 1.56
CA TYR A 33 -9.64 4.19 1.92
C TYR A 33 -8.48 5.17 1.75
N LYS A 34 -8.41 5.85 0.61
CA LYS A 34 -7.34 6.83 0.33
C LYS A 34 -7.38 8.00 1.31
N LYS A 35 -8.56 8.48 1.68
CA LYS A 35 -8.71 9.52 2.69
C LYS A 35 -8.17 9.08 4.04
N THR A 36 -8.47 7.84 4.45
CA THR A 36 -8.00 7.28 5.71
C THR A 36 -6.47 7.15 5.70
N VAL A 37 -5.90 6.63 4.63
CA VAL A 37 -4.43 6.53 4.47
C VAL A 37 -3.79 7.91 4.54
N SER A 38 -4.35 8.88 3.82
CA SER A 38 -3.85 10.27 3.83
C SER A 38 -3.87 10.86 5.23
N TYR A 39 -4.93 10.58 6.00
CA TYR A 39 -5.02 11.03 7.38
C TYR A 39 -3.87 10.47 8.23
N TYR A 40 -3.60 9.17 8.14
CA TYR A 40 -2.49 8.57 8.88
C TYR A 40 -1.13 9.15 8.45
N ALA A 41 -0.96 9.38 7.15
CA ALA A 41 0.28 9.97 6.64
C ALA A 41 0.49 11.38 7.18
N MET A 42 -0.55 12.21 7.18
CA MET A 42 -0.48 13.58 7.73
C MET A 42 -0.29 13.57 9.24
N ALA A 43 -1.00 12.68 9.95
CA ALA A 43 -0.91 12.59 11.40
C ALA A 43 0.47 12.10 11.89
N SER A 44 1.21 11.40 11.04
CA SER A 44 2.56 10.93 11.38
C SER A 44 3.55 12.08 11.55
N LYS A 45 3.25 13.25 10.98
CA LYS A 45 4.11 14.45 10.99
C LYS A 45 5.49 14.20 10.37
N LEU A 46 5.60 13.22 9.49
CA LEU A 46 6.83 12.96 8.75
C LEU A 46 7.07 14.11 7.76
N LYS A 47 8.33 14.52 7.67
CA LYS A 47 8.70 15.62 6.78
C LYS A 47 8.67 15.15 5.32
N ARG A 48 7.91 15.86 4.48
CA ARG A 48 7.80 15.54 3.06
C ARG A 48 9.14 15.67 2.35
N ILE A 49 9.46 14.69 1.50
CA ILE A 49 10.65 14.73 0.65
C ILE A 49 10.32 15.56 -0.60
N GLU A 50 10.91 16.74 -0.69
CA GLU A 50 10.53 17.73 -1.71
C GLU A 50 11.09 17.43 -3.09
N LYS A 51 12.25 16.79 -3.18
CA LYS A 51 12.90 16.53 -4.46
C LYS A 51 13.88 15.38 -4.37
N GLY A 52 14.26 14.85 -5.52
CA GLY A 52 15.23 13.79 -5.65
C GLY A 52 14.61 12.40 -5.69
N PRO A 53 15.36 11.42 -6.16
CA PRO A 53 14.85 10.06 -6.29
C PRO A 53 14.68 9.40 -4.94
N ILE A 54 13.62 8.59 -4.83
CA ILE A 54 13.32 7.84 -3.62
C ILE A 54 13.08 6.38 -3.94
N MET A 55 13.26 5.51 -2.93
CA MET A 55 12.86 4.11 -2.97
C MET A 55 11.65 3.93 -2.07
N ALA A 56 10.63 3.25 -2.58
CA ALA A 56 9.48 2.85 -1.80
C ALA A 56 9.58 1.35 -1.51
N ASP A 57 9.68 1.01 -0.22
CA ASP A 57 9.67 -0.38 0.26
C ASP A 57 8.37 -0.57 1.03
N ILE A 58 7.46 -1.38 0.48
CA ILE A 58 6.10 -1.49 1.00
C ILE A 58 5.72 -2.96 1.19
N CYS A 59 5.19 -3.28 2.36
CA CYS A 59 4.66 -4.60 2.64
C CYS A 59 3.16 -4.49 2.93
N PHE A 60 2.37 -5.27 2.19
CA PHE A 60 0.93 -5.37 2.38
C PHE A 60 0.63 -6.64 3.17
N TYR A 61 0.08 -6.47 4.37
CA TYR A 61 -0.29 -7.58 5.25
C TYR A 61 -1.78 -7.85 5.08
N ILE A 62 -2.11 -9.02 4.53
CA ILE A 62 -3.45 -9.38 4.10
C ILE A 62 -4.02 -10.43 5.03
N TYR A 63 -5.26 -10.24 5.50
CA TYR A 63 -5.91 -11.22 6.35
C TYR A 63 -6.16 -12.50 5.55
N PRO A 64 -5.74 -13.67 6.07
CA PRO A 64 -5.83 -14.91 5.30
C PRO A 64 -7.26 -15.43 5.17
N PRO A 65 -7.58 -16.07 4.04
CA PRO A 65 -8.87 -16.74 3.88
C PRO A 65 -8.93 -18.02 4.71
N GLN A 66 -10.13 -18.58 4.86
CA GLN A 66 -10.36 -19.75 5.71
C GLN A 66 -9.51 -20.95 5.34
N TYR A 67 -9.27 -21.20 4.04
CA TYR A 67 -8.48 -22.34 3.64
C TYR A 67 -7.01 -22.26 4.07
N ILE A 68 -6.52 -21.06 4.32
CA ILE A 68 -5.19 -20.82 4.91
C ILE A 68 -5.24 -20.99 6.43
N LEU A 69 -6.27 -20.42 7.07
CA LEU A 69 -6.43 -20.44 8.54
C LEU A 69 -6.64 -21.86 9.09
N ARG A 70 -7.32 -22.72 8.33
CA ARG A 70 -7.65 -24.09 8.76
C ARG A 70 -6.45 -25.04 8.84
N VAL A 71 -5.34 -24.68 8.18
CA VAL A 71 -4.15 -25.54 8.14
C VAL A 71 -3.27 -25.21 9.34
N LYS A 72 -3.14 -26.13 10.29
CA LYS A 72 -2.41 -25.90 11.54
C LYS A 72 -0.97 -25.47 11.35
N LYS A 73 -0.26 -26.04 10.38
CA LYS A 73 1.13 -25.68 10.09
C LYS A 73 1.29 -24.24 9.63
N ASN A 74 0.21 -23.61 9.13
CA ASN A 74 0.27 -22.21 8.72
C ASN A 74 0.27 -21.23 9.89
N ARG A 75 -0.19 -21.65 11.08
CA ARG A 75 -0.29 -20.75 12.24
C ARG A 75 1.04 -20.07 12.56
N ASN A 76 2.11 -20.86 12.64
CA ASN A 76 3.45 -20.32 12.93
C ASN A 76 3.94 -19.38 11.83
N LEU A 77 3.67 -19.74 10.57
CA LEU A 77 4.03 -18.89 9.43
C LEU A 77 3.26 -17.57 9.43
N LEU A 78 1.98 -17.61 9.82
CA LEU A 78 1.15 -16.41 9.92
C LEU A 78 1.62 -15.50 11.06
N GLU A 79 2.00 -16.08 12.20
CA GLU A 79 2.53 -15.30 13.33
C GLU A 79 3.84 -14.62 12.97
N LYS A 80 4.69 -15.29 12.20
CA LYS A 80 5.97 -14.76 11.72
C LYS A 80 5.81 -13.87 10.49
N GLU A 81 4.64 -13.85 9.88
CA GLU A 81 4.34 -13.04 8.69
C GLU A 81 5.28 -13.35 7.51
N VAL A 82 5.54 -14.64 7.30
CA VAL A 82 6.42 -15.12 6.25
C VAL A 82 5.71 -15.93 5.16
N LEU A 83 4.37 -16.01 5.22
CA LEU A 83 3.58 -16.74 4.23
C LEU A 83 3.12 -15.77 3.14
N TYR A 84 3.74 -15.88 1.96
CA TYR A 84 3.41 -15.00 0.84
C TYR A 84 2.02 -15.29 0.29
N CYS A 85 1.33 -14.22 -0.11
CA CYS A 85 0.03 -14.32 -0.76
C CYS A 85 0.23 -14.38 -2.27
N ASP A 86 -0.13 -15.51 -2.89
CA ASP A 86 0.00 -15.72 -4.33
C ASP A 86 -1.35 -15.62 -5.06
N LYS A 87 -2.36 -15.03 -4.43
CA LYS A 87 -3.71 -14.89 -4.96
C LYS A 87 -4.03 -13.44 -5.29
N LYS A 88 -5.05 -13.25 -6.12
CA LYS A 88 -5.58 -11.90 -6.39
C LYS A 88 -6.07 -11.25 -5.09
N PRO A 89 -6.09 -9.91 -5.02
CA PRO A 89 -5.75 -8.95 -6.07
C PRO A 89 -4.25 -8.82 -6.34
N ASP A 90 -3.92 -8.29 -7.52
CA ASP A 90 -2.53 -8.14 -7.95
C ASP A 90 -1.78 -7.10 -7.12
N LEU A 91 -0.50 -7.34 -6.91
CA LEU A 91 0.35 -6.51 -6.06
C LEU A 91 0.43 -5.06 -6.55
N ASP A 92 0.51 -4.84 -7.86
CA ASP A 92 0.58 -3.51 -8.44
C ASP A 92 -0.67 -2.66 -8.14
N ASN A 93 -1.83 -3.28 -8.00
CA ASN A 93 -3.06 -2.57 -7.65
C ASN A 93 -3.05 -2.10 -6.19
N PHE A 94 -2.46 -2.87 -5.29
CA PHE A 94 -2.23 -2.42 -3.92
C PHE A 94 -1.23 -1.27 -3.88
N PHE A 95 -0.15 -1.39 -4.64
CA PHE A 95 0.89 -0.36 -4.72
C PHE A 95 0.30 0.96 -5.22
N LYS A 96 -0.48 0.91 -6.29
CA LYS A 96 -1.09 2.11 -6.86
C LYS A 96 -2.01 2.82 -5.86
N ALA A 97 -2.83 2.07 -5.14
CA ALA A 97 -3.76 2.67 -4.17
C ALA A 97 -3.01 3.40 -3.06
N ILE A 98 -1.96 2.79 -2.51
CA ILE A 98 -1.24 3.39 -1.38
C ILE A 98 -0.39 4.59 -1.83
N THR A 99 0.28 4.49 -2.97
CA THR A 99 1.11 5.59 -3.46
C THR A 99 0.28 6.78 -3.90
N ASP A 100 -0.88 6.56 -4.52
CA ASP A 100 -1.81 7.64 -4.84
C ASP A 100 -2.26 8.37 -3.56
N ALA A 101 -2.51 7.63 -2.48
CA ALA A 101 -3.00 8.20 -1.24
C ALA A 101 -1.96 9.05 -0.50
N VAL A 102 -0.67 8.67 -0.57
CA VAL A 102 0.40 9.40 0.12
C VAL A 102 1.15 10.38 -0.78
N ASN A 103 0.80 10.42 -2.07
CA ASN A 103 1.37 11.38 -3.02
C ASN A 103 1.09 12.81 -2.55
N GLY A 104 2.13 13.63 -2.54
CA GLY A 104 2.01 15.01 -2.06
C GLY A 104 2.09 15.15 -0.55
N ILE A 105 2.14 14.05 0.20
CA ILE A 105 2.22 14.05 1.66
C ILE A 105 3.60 13.57 2.15
N LEU A 106 4.01 12.37 1.77
CA LEU A 106 5.31 11.82 2.16
C LEU A 106 6.43 12.24 1.20
N TYR A 107 6.09 12.52 -0.04
CA TYR A 107 6.98 13.04 -1.08
C TYR A 107 6.14 13.94 -1.97
N LYS A 108 6.81 14.77 -2.76
CA LYS A 108 6.11 15.78 -3.54
C LYS A 108 5.33 15.17 -4.71
N ASP A 109 5.91 14.16 -5.38
CA ASP A 109 5.29 13.56 -6.55
C ASP A 109 5.73 12.12 -6.75
N ASP A 110 4.81 11.27 -7.24
CA ASP A 110 5.08 9.87 -7.54
C ASP A 110 6.22 9.68 -8.54
N GLY A 111 6.49 10.68 -9.38
CA GLY A 111 7.60 10.66 -10.33
C GLY A 111 8.97 10.55 -9.67
N GLN A 112 9.08 10.85 -8.37
CA GLN A 112 10.32 10.69 -7.62
C GLN A 112 10.66 9.23 -7.33
N ILE A 113 9.68 8.32 -7.40
CA ILE A 113 9.89 6.90 -7.09
C ILE A 113 10.74 6.28 -8.20
N ALA A 114 12.00 5.99 -7.87
CA ALA A 114 12.97 5.43 -8.81
C ALA A 114 13.25 3.94 -8.55
N ALA A 115 12.88 3.44 -7.37
CA ALA A 115 13.06 2.03 -7.01
C ALA A 115 11.90 1.59 -6.14
N ILE A 116 11.45 0.35 -6.34
CA ILE A 116 10.32 -0.22 -5.62
C ILE A 116 10.71 -1.60 -5.11
N VAL A 117 10.45 -1.85 -3.82
CA VAL A 117 10.41 -3.18 -3.23
C VAL A 117 9.00 -3.33 -2.66
N CYS A 118 8.27 -4.34 -3.11
CA CYS A 118 6.86 -4.45 -2.78
C CYS A 118 6.50 -5.93 -2.63
N ARG A 119 5.77 -6.26 -1.55
CA ARG A 119 5.38 -7.64 -1.29
C ARG A 119 4.03 -7.69 -0.60
N LYS A 120 3.36 -8.84 -0.74
CA LYS A 120 2.13 -9.11 0.00
C LYS A 120 2.25 -10.45 0.72
N VAL A 121 1.98 -10.42 2.02
CA VAL A 121 2.04 -11.58 2.89
C VAL A 121 0.75 -11.68 3.68
N TYR A 122 0.42 -12.89 4.10
CA TYR A 122 -0.72 -13.09 5.00
C TYR A 122 -0.33 -12.73 6.44
N SER A 123 -1.26 -12.14 7.16
CA SER A 123 -1.07 -11.79 8.57
C SER A 123 -2.40 -11.77 9.29
N LEU A 124 -2.39 -12.16 10.56
CA LEU A 124 -3.55 -12.03 11.44
C LEU A 124 -3.78 -10.57 11.85
N ASN A 125 -2.81 -9.69 11.58
CA ASN A 125 -2.90 -8.26 11.83
C ASN A 125 -2.75 -7.48 10.52
N PRO A 126 -3.83 -7.36 9.72
CA PRO A 126 -3.76 -6.72 8.40
C PRO A 126 -3.42 -5.23 8.51
N ARG A 127 -2.49 -4.80 7.67
CA ARG A 127 -2.00 -3.42 7.66
C ARG A 127 -1.12 -3.21 6.44
N THR A 128 -0.65 -1.97 6.24
CA THR A 128 0.38 -1.65 5.26
C THR A 128 1.54 -0.97 5.97
N GLU A 129 2.75 -1.44 5.71
CA GLU A 129 3.96 -0.80 6.22
C GLU A 129 4.77 -0.23 5.06
N LEU A 130 5.09 1.06 5.17
CA LEU A 130 5.86 1.78 4.15
C LEU A 130 7.18 2.24 4.73
N GLU A 131 8.23 2.11 3.93
CA GLU A 131 9.51 2.74 4.20
C GLU A 131 9.94 3.50 2.95
N ILE A 132 10.11 4.81 3.09
CA ILE A 132 10.54 5.68 2.00
C ILE A 132 11.96 6.12 2.30
N THR A 133 12.85 5.87 1.36
CA THR A 133 14.29 6.17 1.52
C THR A 133 14.76 7.07 0.39
N GLU A 134 15.46 8.14 0.73
CA GLU A 134 16.09 8.98 -0.28
C GLU A 134 17.28 8.24 -0.90
N LEU A 135 17.33 8.27 -2.23
CA LEU A 135 18.44 7.68 -2.99
C LEU A 135 19.41 8.79 -3.34
N ARG A 136 20.67 8.59 -3.00
CA ARG A 136 21.73 9.57 -3.27
C ARG A 136 22.78 8.97 -4.17
N ASP A 137 23.32 9.80 -5.05
CA ASP A 137 24.43 9.38 -5.86
C ASP A 137 25.66 9.14 -4.96
N GLU A 138 26.26 7.98 -5.13
CA GLU A 138 27.53 7.69 -4.47
C GLU A 138 28.64 8.36 -5.27
N LYS A 139 29.50 9.08 -4.54
CA LYS A 139 30.68 9.72 -5.15
C LYS A 139 31.94 9.06 -4.65
#